data_9209467bdfe8fcaad17e1967b6cb6b3d
#
_entry.id   9209467bdfe8fcaad17e1967b6cb6b3d
#
_cell.length_a   1.000
_cell.length_b   1.000
_cell.length_c   1.000
_cell.angle_alpha   90.00
_cell.angle_beta   90.00
_cell.angle_gamma   90.00
#
_symmetry.space_group_name_H-M   'P 1'
#
loop_
_entity.id
_entity.type
_entity.pdbx_description
1 polymer ?
#
loop_
_entity_poly.entity_id
_entity_poly.type
_entity_poly.pdbx_seq_one_letter_code
_entity_poly.pdbx_strand_id
1 'polypeptide(L)'
;MSGHIFFADKYYGYDDGLYAAVRLLGYVSRQDRTLAEIRDSLPQPVNTPELRFPCDDVRKFSVVTEVAARLKEAGADVIDVD
;
A
#
# COMPACT_ATOMS: atom_id res chain seq x y z
N MET A 1 -1.22 1.39 -3.42
CA MET A 1 -0.31 2.04 -2.43
C MET A 1 1.12 1.92 -2.91
N SER A 2 1.88 2.98 -2.88
CA SER A 2 3.23 3.06 -3.48
C SER A 2 4.37 2.61 -2.56
N GLY A 3 4.08 2.29 -1.30
CA GLY A 3 5.09 1.88 -0.32
C GLY A 3 5.89 3.02 0.31
N HIS A 4 5.47 4.26 0.13
CA HIS A 4 6.06 5.40 0.83
C HIS A 4 5.64 5.41 2.30
N ILE A 5 6.58 5.65 3.21
CA ILE A 5 6.37 5.59 4.65
C ILE A 5 6.79 6.91 5.30
N PHE A 6 5.90 7.45 6.12
CA PHE A 6 6.07 8.74 6.78
C PHE A 6 6.01 8.58 8.30
N PHE A 7 6.99 9.09 9.00
CA PHE A 7 7.03 9.12 10.45
C PHE A 7 7.01 10.56 10.96
N ALA A 8 6.04 10.90 11.81
CA ALA A 8 5.92 12.22 12.40
C ALA A 8 6.12 12.22 13.93
N ASP A 9 6.26 11.04 14.55
CA ASP A 9 6.43 10.91 16.00
C ASP A 9 7.84 11.35 16.49
N LYS A 10 8.87 10.96 15.74
CA LYS A 10 10.29 11.27 16.05
C LYS A 10 11.06 11.64 14.78
N TYR A 11 10.37 12.14 13.79
CA TYR A 11 10.91 12.59 12.50
C TYR A 11 10.05 13.70 11.92
N TYR A 12 10.46 14.29 10.81
CA TYR A 12 9.85 15.50 10.25
C TYR A 12 8.54 15.26 9.49
N GLY A 13 8.08 14.02 9.35
CA GLY A 13 6.82 13.69 8.68
C GLY A 13 6.87 13.67 7.16
N TYR A 14 8.04 13.67 6.55
CA TYR A 14 8.20 13.48 5.12
C TYR A 14 8.68 12.08 4.76
N ASP A 15 8.62 11.74 3.48
CA ASP A 15 9.03 10.45 2.95
C ASP A 15 10.55 10.27 3.04
N ASP A 16 10.99 9.26 3.79
CA ASP A 16 12.40 8.91 3.92
C ASP A 16 12.55 7.40 4.11
N GLY A 17 12.91 6.71 3.03
CA GLY A 17 13.10 5.27 3.02
C GLY A 17 14.25 4.81 3.91
N LEU A 18 15.32 5.58 4.01
CA LEU A 18 16.46 5.26 4.87
C LEU A 18 16.07 5.32 6.34
N TYR A 19 15.37 6.38 6.74
CA TYR A 19 14.85 6.48 8.11
C TYR A 19 13.86 5.36 8.43
N ALA A 20 12.95 5.03 7.51
CA ALA A 20 12.03 3.91 7.67
C ALA A 20 12.77 2.58 7.86
N ALA A 21 13.85 2.34 7.11
CA ALA A 21 14.68 1.14 7.25
C ALA A 21 15.35 1.07 8.64
N VAL A 22 15.89 2.17 9.14
CA VAL A 22 16.49 2.24 10.50
C VAL A 22 15.43 1.97 11.57
N ARG A 23 14.22 2.52 11.43
CA ARG A 23 13.09 2.25 12.33
C ARG A 23 12.72 0.77 12.34
N LEU A 24 12.64 0.15 11.17
CA LEU A 24 12.35 -1.27 11.04
C LEU A 24 13.43 -2.14 11.69
N LEU A 25 14.70 -1.87 11.42
CA LEU A 25 15.82 -2.58 12.05
C LEU A 25 15.80 -2.44 13.57
N GLY A 26 15.53 -1.25 14.07
CA GLY A 26 15.38 -1.00 15.49
C GLY A 26 14.21 -1.77 16.12
N TYR A 27 13.11 -1.92 15.42
CA TYR A 27 11.98 -2.74 15.86
C TYR A 27 12.36 -4.23 15.89
N VAL A 28 12.89 -4.75 14.78
CA VAL A 28 13.25 -6.17 14.64
C VAL A 28 14.31 -6.58 15.66
N SER A 29 15.29 -5.71 15.96
CA SER A 29 16.34 -5.99 16.93
C SER A 29 15.85 -6.21 18.36
N ARG A 30 14.65 -5.74 18.67
CA ARG A 30 13.99 -5.91 19.98
C ARG A 30 13.02 -7.09 20.02
N GLN A 31 12.89 -7.84 18.95
CA GLN A 31 11.97 -8.98 18.83
C GLN A 31 12.72 -10.30 19.05
N ASP A 32 12.01 -11.30 19.60
CA ASP A 32 12.53 -12.66 19.81
C ASP A 32 12.40 -13.53 18.56
N ARG A 33 11.82 -13.01 17.49
CA ARG A 33 11.48 -13.73 16.27
C ARG A 33 12.01 -13.00 15.03
N THR A 34 12.14 -13.74 13.94
CA THR A 34 12.63 -13.21 12.68
C THR A 34 11.61 -12.26 12.02
N LEU A 35 12.08 -11.45 11.09
CA LEU A 35 11.20 -10.59 10.29
C LEU A 35 10.17 -11.42 9.50
N ALA A 36 10.56 -12.61 9.00
CA ALA A 36 9.64 -13.51 8.32
C ALA A 36 8.49 -13.98 9.24
N GLU A 37 8.80 -14.37 10.47
CA GLU A 37 7.81 -14.77 11.47
C GLU A 37 6.87 -13.61 11.83
N ILE A 38 7.41 -12.39 11.97
CA ILE A 38 6.60 -11.18 12.22
C ILE A 38 5.64 -10.95 11.05
N ARG A 39 6.14 -10.99 9.81
CA ARG A 39 5.32 -10.86 8.60
C ARG A 39 4.21 -11.89 8.56
N ASP A 40 4.51 -13.15 8.86
CA ASP A 40 3.53 -14.24 8.80
C ASP A 40 2.46 -14.14 9.90
N SER A 41 2.75 -13.40 10.98
CA SER A 41 1.76 -13.09 12.03
C SER A 41 0.74 -12.01 11.65
N LEU A 42 1.02 -11.24 10.59
CA LEU A 42 0.10 -10.22 10.08
C LEU A 42 -1.03 -10.84 9.26
N PRO A 43 -2.19 -10.19 9.19
CA PRO A 43 -3.25 -10.62 8.29
C PRO A 43 -2.73 -10.77 6.86
N GLN A 44 -3.10 -11.88 6.22
CA GLN A 44 -2.68 -12.18 4.84
C GLN A 44 -3.78 -11.76 3.86
N PRO A 45 -3.75 -10.55 3.30
CA PRO A 45 -4.75 -10.12 2.33
C PRO A 45 -4.53 -10.80 0.99
N VAL A 46 -5.60 -10.93 0.23
CA VAL A 46 -5.51 -11.33 -1.17
C VAL A 46 -5.05 -10.12 -1.98
N ASN A 47 -3.94 -10.26 -2.67
CA ASN A 47 -3.36 -9.22 -3.49
C ASN A 47 -3.43 -9.59 -4.98
N THR A 48 -3.66 -8.61 -5.81
CA THR A 48 -3.52 -8.73 -7.26
C THR A 48 -2.20 -8.12 -7.71
N PRO A 49 -1.56 -8.65 -8.77
CA PRO A 49 -0.43 -7.99 -9.37
C PRO A 49 -0.85 -6.64 -9.98
N GLU A 50 0.11 -5.73 -10.11
CA GLU A 50 -0.10 -4.50 -10.86
C GLU A 50 -0.28 -4.83 -12.34
N LEU A 51 -1.42 -4.44 -12.90
CA LEU A 51 -1.73 -4.59 -14.31
C LEU A 51 -1.72 -3.21 -14.97
N ARG A 52 -0.86 -3.02 -15.97
CA ARG A 52 -0.73 -1.76 -16.70
C ARG A 52 -1.35 -1.88 -18.08
N PHE A 53 -2.23 -0.95 -18.40
CA PHE A 53 -2.89 -0.87 -19.69
C PHE A 53 -2.60 0.49 -20.33
N PRO A 54 -2.34 0.54 -21.65
CA PRO A 54 -2.31 1.80 -22.36
C PRO A 54 -3.67 2.51 -22.23
N CYS A 55 -3.64 3.77 -21.85
CA CYS A 55 -4.84 4.59 -21.71
C CYS A 55 -4.53 6.01 -22.18
N ASP A 56 -5.43 6.58 -22.96
CA ASP A 56 -5.36 7.96 -23.41
C ASP A 56 -5.52 8.91 -22.20
N ASP A 57 -4.71 9.94 -22.14
CA ASP A 57 -4.76 10.96 -21.09
C ASP A 57 -6.13 11.63 -20.94
N VAL A 58 -6.88 11.75 -22.04
CA VAL A 58 -8.23 12.31 -22.01
C VAL A 58 -9.22 11.38 -21.32
N ARG A 59 -9.01 10.06 -21.41
CA ARG A 59 -9.94 9.04 -20.90
C ARG A 59 -9.56 8.49 -19.51
N LYS A 60 -8.37 8.71 -19.02
CA LYS A 60 -7.86 8.05 -17.80
C LYS A 60 -8.78 8.19 -16.58
N PHE A 61 -9.34 9.35 -16.36
CA PHE A 61 -10.24 9.57 -15.22
C PHE A 61 -11.62 8.92 -15.42
N SER A 62 -12.17 8.98 -16.64
CA SER A 62 -13.44 8.35 -16.94
C SER A 62 -13.38 6.83 -16.86
N VAL A 63 -12.25 6.23 -17.25
CA VAL A 63 -12.01 4.78 -17.15
C VAL A 63 -12.02 4.34 -15.68
N VAL A 64 -11.36 5.07 -14.78
CA VAL A 64 -11.36 4.76 -13.35
C VAL A 64 -12.78 4.80 -12.78
N THR A 65 -13.54 5.84 -13.10
CA THR A 65 -14.92 5.98 -12.65
C THR A 65 -15.80 4.83 -13.18
N GLU A 66 -15.66 4.47 -14.43
CA GLU A 66 -16.41 3.37 -15.06
C GLU A 66 -16.08 2.03 -14.42
N VAL A 67 -14.80 1.74 -14.17
CA VAL A 67 -14.36 0.50 -13.53
C VAL A 67 -14.91 0.42 -12.09
N ALA A 68 -14.83 1.50 -11.34
CA ALA A 68 -15.37 1.56 -9.98
C ALA A 68 -16.89 1.30 -9.96
N ALA A 69 -17.63 1.89 -10.91
CA ALA A 69 -19.07 1.65 -11.05
C ALA A 69 -19.38 0.18 -11.36
N ARG A 70 -18.66 -0.41 -12.31
CA ARG A 70 -18.85 -1.84 -12.68
C ARG A 70 -18.52 -2.79 -11.51
N LEU A 71 -17.49 -2.50 -10.74
CA LEU A 71 -17.14 -3.29 -9.56
C LEU A 71 -18.24 -3.21 -8.50
N LYS A 72 -18.79 -2.03 -8.25
CA LYS A 72 -19.92 -1.85 -7.31
C LYS A 72 -21.16 -2.59 -7.77
N GLU A 73 -21.49 -2.53 -9.07
CA GLU A 73 -22.61 -3.29 -9.65
C GLU A 73 -22.41 -4.80 -9.51
N ALA A 74 -21.17 -5.30 -9.59
CA ALA A 74 -20.82 -6.69 -9.36
C ALA A 74 -20.81 -7.10 -7.88
N GLY A 75 -21.13 -6.18 -6.94
CA GLY A 75 -21.22 -6.44 -5.52
C GLY A 75 -19.90 -6.28 -4.77
N ALA A 76 -18.89 -5.69 -5.38
CA ALA A 76 -17.62 -5.39 -4.70
C ALA A 76 -17.78 -4.18 -3.76
N ASP A 77 -17.16 -4.27 -2.59
CA ASP A 77 -16.99 -3.14 -1.68
C ASP A 77 -15.74 -2.37 -2.11
N VAL A 78 -15.94 -1.27 -2.82
CA VAL A 78 -14.85 -0.46 -3.35
C VAL A 78 -14.52 0.66 -2.36
N ILE A 79 -13.33 0.57 -1.78
CA ILE A 79 -12.74 1.63 -0.97
C ILE A 79 -11.84 2.45 -1.88
N ASP A 80 -12.22 3.69 -2.10
CA ASP A 80 -11.48 4.65 -2.90
C ASP A 80 -10.56 5.46 -1.98
N VAL A 81 -9.26 5.14 -2.07
CA VAL A 81 -8.22 5.81 -1.27
C VAL A 81 -7.16 6.34 -2.23
N ASP A 82 -6.93 7.61 -2.20
CA ASP A 82 -5.87 8.26 -2.95
C ASP A 82 -4.46 7.87 -2.47
#